data_7449c2fe1c70cb97427dcb9587b74630
#
_entry.id   7449c2fe1c70cb97427dcb9587b74630
#
_cell.length_a   1.000
_cell.length_b   1.000
_cell.length_c   1.000
_cell.angle_alpha   90.00
_cell.angle_beta   90.00
_cell.angle_gamma   90.00
#
_symmetry.space_group_name_H-M   'P 1'
#
loop_
_entity.id
_entity.type
_entity.pdbx_description
1 polymer ?
#
loop_
_entity_poly.entity_id
_entity_poly.type
_entity_poly.pdbx_seq_one_letter_code
_entity_poly.pdbx_strand_id
1 'polypeptide(L)'
;MPKLWEALVTMLILVGALALGIVKYETDPHVPMFIGVMGAALMALYLGYKWEAIEKSMMDGIYKALQSVCILVIVGILIGVWINAGVVPTMIFYGLKVLKPAIFFIASVLICSITSLATGTSWGTMGTMGVALMGIGFGLGMSPGMTAGAVLSGAYFGDKMSPLSD
;
A
#
# COMPACT_ATOMS: atom_id res chain seq x y z
N MET A 1 7.96 6.20 31.98
CA MET A 1 7.85 6.58 30.57
C MET A 1 9.19 6.28 29.91
N PRO A 2 9.23 5.65 28.72
CA PRO A 2 10.47 5.41 28.02
C PRO A 2 11.17 6.75 27.69
N LYS A 3 12.50 6.75 27.77
CA LYS A 3 13.31 7.91 27.38
C LYS A 3 13.38 7.97 25.85
N LEU A 4 13.56 9.17 25.30
CA LEU A 4 13.61 9.39 23.85
C LEU A 4 14.68 8.50 23.16
N TRP A 5 15.82 8.30 23.80
CA TRP A 5 16.90 7.47 23.24
C TRP A 5 16.51 5.97 23.15
N GLU A 6 15.68 5.46 24.07
CA GLU A 6 15.19 4.07 24.06
C GLU A 6 14.26 3.83 22.86
N ALA A 7 13.38 4.80 22.58
CA ALA A 7 12.56 4.79 21.38
C ALA A 7 13.40 4.87 20.10
N LEU A 8 14.44 5.73 20.09
CA LEU A 8 15.36 5.83 18.95
C LEU A 8 16.13 4.54 18.70
N VAL A 9 16.61 3.86 19.72
CA VAL A 9 17.28 2.56 19.60
C VAL A 9 16.36 1.52 18.99
N THR A 10 15.10 1.45 19.44
CA THR A 10 14.11 0.52 18.88
C THR A 10 13.84 0.81 17.40
N MET A 11 13.70 2.09 17.02
CA MET A 11 13.56 2.49 15.61
C MET A 11 14.81 2.14 14.79
N LEU A 12 16.00 2.35 15.34
CA LEU A 12 17.26 1.99 14.64
C LEU A 12 17.38 0.49 14.41
N ILE A 13 16.93 -0.33 15.35
CA ILE A 13 16.88 -1.79 15.17
C ILE A 13 15.95 -2.15 14.00
N LEU A 14 14.76 -1.58 13.93
CA LEU A 14 13.81 -1.82 12.84
C LEU A 14 14.36 -1.36 11.50
N VAL A 15 14.83 -0.10 11.43
CA VAL A 15 15.39 0.47 10.19
C VAL A 15 16.64 -0.27 9.75
N GLY A 16 17.52 -0.64 10.67
CA GLY A 16 18.73 -1.44 10.40
C GLY A 16 18.38 -2.83 9.88
N ALA A 17 17.40 -3.51 10.49
CA ALA A 17 16.93 -4.80 10.03
C ALA A 17 16.34 -4.73 8.62
N LEU A 18 15.51 -3.71 8.34
CA LEU A 18 14.93 -3.47 7.01
C LEU A 18 16.03 -3.17 5.96
N ALA A 19 16.94 -2.26 6.28
CA ALA A 19 18.03 -1.90 5.37
C ALA A 19 18.92 -3.11 5.04
N LEU A 20 19.34 -3.87 6.04
CA LEU A 20 20.15 -5.06 5.83
C LEU A 20 19.37 -6.17 5.11
N GLY A 21 18.13 -6.42 5.53
CA GLY A 21 17.29 -7.46 4.94
C GLY A 21 17.00 -7.20 3.46
N ILE A 22 16.55 -6.01 3.13
CA ILE A 22 16.15 -5.68 1.75
C ILE A 22 17.37 -5.43 0.87
N VAL A 23 18.34 -4.59 1.32
CA VAL A 23 19.44 -4.16 0.45
C VAL A 23 20.53 -5.22 0.31
N LYS A 24 20.86 -5.93 1.40
CA LYS A 24 21.97 -6.89 1.39
C LYS A 24 21.53 -8.32 1.10
N TYR A 25 20.37 -8.72 1.64
CA TYR A 25 19.90 -10.11 1.55
C TYR A 25 18.73 -10.28 0.58
N GLU A 26 18.22 -9.20 -0.03
CA GLU A 26 17.09 -9.20 -0.97
C GLU A 26 15.88 -9.98 -0.42
N THR A 27 15.71 -9.97 0.91
CA THR A 27 14.62 -10.69 1.57
C THR A 27 13.32 -9.91 1.49
N ASP A 28 12.21 -10.64 1.56
CA ASP A 28 10.89 -10.07 1.71
C ASP A 28 10.82 -9.16 2.96
N PRO A 29 10.23 -7.96 2.88
CA PRO A 29 10.15 -7.00 3.99
C PRO A 29 9.54 -7.56 5.29
N HIS A 30 8.70 -8.59 5.20
CA HIS A 30 8.03 -9.17 6.37
C HIS A 30 9.02 -9.77 7.38
N VAL A 31 10.12 -10.38 6.91
CA VAL A 31 11.13 -10.98 7.80
C VAL A 31 11.86 -9.93 8.64
N PRO A 32 12.43 -8.84 8.04
CA PRO A 32 13.04 -7.76 8.82
C PRO A 32 12.04 -7.04 9.73
N MET A 33 10.78 -6.88 9.32
CA MET A 33 9.74 -6.28 10.16
C MET A 33 9.49 -7.13 11.40
N PHE A 34 9.46 -8.46 11.28
CA PHE A 34 9.30 -9.36 12.42
C PHE A 34 10.47 -9.23 13.41
N ILE A 35 11.71 -9.11 12.92
CA ILE A 35 12.89 -8.83 13.76
C ILE A 35 12.72 -7.49 14.51
N GLY A 36 12.20 -6.48 13.84
CA GLY A 36 11.90 -5.18 14.46
C GLY A 36 10.87 -5.28 15.59
N VAL A 37 9.81 -6.06 15.38
CA VAL A 37 8.80 -6.32 16.43
C VAL A 37 9.41 -7.05 17.63
N MET A 38 10.26 -8.07 17.40
CA MET A 38 10.99 -8.75 18.46
C MET A 38 11.90 -7.79 19.22
N GLY A 39 12.64 -6.93 18.52
CA GLY A 39 13.49 -5.90 19.13
C GLY A 39 12.68 -4.93 20.00
N ALA A 40 11.50 -4.51 19.55
CA ALA A 40 10.62 -3.65 20.33
C ALA A 40 10.09 -4.37 21.60
N ALA A 41 9.70 -5.63 21.47
CA ALA A 41 9.23 -6.43 22.62
C ALA A 41 10.35 -6.63 23.66
N LEU A 42 11.57 -6.95 23.22
CA LEU A 42 12.74 -7.08 24.12
C LEU A 42 13.07 -5.77 24.82
N MET A 43 13.01 -4.62 24.11
CA MET A 43 13.22 -3.32 24.72
C MET A 43 12.14 -3.02 25.77
N ALA A 44 10.88 -3.34 25.49
CA ALA A 44 9.79 -3.15 26.44
C ALA A 44 9.98 -4.01 27.70
N LEU A 45 10.43 -5.25 27.57
CA LEU A 45 10.78 -6.13 28.70
C LEU A 45 11.95 -5.55 29.51
N TYR A 46 12.98 -5.03 28.82
CA TYR A 46 14.13 -4.39 29.47
C TYR A 46 13.70 -3.15 30.29
N LEU A 47 12.71 -2.41 29.81
CA LEU A 47 12.12 -1.26 30.49
C LEU A 47 11.19 -1.66 31.68
N GLY A 48 11.03 -2.96 31.91
CA GLY A 48 10.23 -3.47 33.04
C GLY A 48 8.73 -3.57 32.77
N TYR A 49 8.30 -3.48 31.50
CA TYR A 49 6.91 -3.78 31.15
C TYR A 49 6.64 -5.28 31.27
N LYS A 50 5.49 -5.64 31.83
CA LYS A 50 5.04 -7.03 31.90
C LYS A 50 4.62 -7.54 30.54
N TRP A 51 4.78 -8.85 30.32
CA TRP A 51 4.41 -9.48 29.06
C TRP A 51 2.95 -9.21 28.66
N GLU A 52 2.03 -9.25 29.63
CA GLU A 52 0.61 -8.98 29.40
C GLU A 52 0.36 -7.57 28.81
N ALA A 53 1.17 -6.59 29.21
CA ALA A 53 1.06 -5.23 28.67
C ALA A 53 1.58 -5.15 27.23
N ILE A 54 2.63 -5.91 26.91
CA ILE A 54 3.19 -5.99 25.56
C ILE A 54 2.20 -6.69 24.63
N GLU A 55 1.71 -7.85 25.04
CA GLU A 55 0.71 -8.63 24.31
C GLU A 55 -0.55 -7.80 24.04
N LYS A 56 -1.08 -7.12 25.05
CA LYS A 56 -2.23 -6.23 24.88
C LYS A 56 -1.96 -5.14 23.87
N SER A 57 -0.79 -4.51 23.92
CA SER A 57 -0.43 -3.46 22.95
C SER A 57 -0.32 -4.00 21.53
N MET A 58 0.19 -5.21 21.35
CA MET A 58 0.23 -5.91 20.06
C MET A 58 -1.18 -6.19 19.54
N MET A 59 -2.05 -6.72 20.39
CA MET A 59 -3.45 -7.02 20.03
C MET A 59 -4.23 -5.74 19.69
N ASP A 60 -4.04 -4.66 20.45
CA ASP A 60 -4.64 -3.35 20.17
C ASP A 60 -4.17 -2.78 18.80
N GLY A 61 -2.88 -3.00 18.47
CA GLY A 61 -2.32 -2.63 17.17
C GLY A 61 -2.95 -3.42 16.02
N ILE A 62 -3.07 -4.75 16.18
CA ILE A 62 -3.71 -5.64 15.21
C ILE A 62 -5.18 -5.23 15.02
N TYR A 63 -5.90 -4.99 16.11
CA TYR A 63 -7.31 -4.61 16.04
C TYR A 63 -7.52 -3.30 15.26
N LYS A 64 -6.66 -2.29 15.48
CA LYS A 64 -6.72 -1.04 14.72
C LYS A 64 -6.44 -1.23 13.22
N ALA A 65 -5.54 -2.16 12.86
CA ALA A 65 -5.22 -2.47 11.48
C ALA A 65 -6.29 -3.34 10.78
N LEU A 66 -7.12 -4.05 11.54
CA LEU A 66 -8.06 -5.04 11.03
C LEU A 66 -9.06 -4.45 10.02
N GLN A 67 -9.53 -3.24 10.25
CA GLN A 67 -10.45 -2.56 9.33
C GLN A 67 -9.81 -2.39 7.94
N SER A 68 -8.55 -1.91 7.90
CA SER A 68 -7.82 -1.75 6.64
C SER A 68 -7.56 -3.09 5.95
N VAL A 69 -7.25 -4.13 6.71
CA VAL A 69 -7.07 -5.49 6.18
C VAL A 69 -8.38 -6.02 5.57
N CYS A 70 -9.52 -5.83 6.23
CA CYS A 70 -10.83 -6.23 5.70
C CYS A 70 -11.15 -5.51 4.37
N ILE A 71 -10.84 -4.22 4.27
CA ILE A 71 -11.01 -3.46 3.03
C ILE A 71 -10.15 -4.07 1.92
N LEU A 72 -8.87 -4.37 2.18
CA LEU A 72 -7.98 -4.99 1.20
C LEU A 72 -8.49 -6.35 0.72
N VAL A 73 -9.02 -7.17 1.61
CA VAL A 73 -9.61 -8.47 1.27
C VAL A 73 -10.83 -8.29 0.35
N ILE A 74 -11.75 -7.38 0.69
CA ILE A 74 -12.93 -7.09 -0.12
C ILE A 74 -12.54 -6.57 -1.50
N VAL A 75 -11.59 -5.64 -1.57
CA VAL A 75 -11.07 -5.11 -2.85
C VAL A 75 -10.41 -6.23 -3.67
N GLY A 76 -9.65 -7.12 -3.05
CA GLY A 76 -9.04 -8.27 -3.72
C GLY A 76 -10.09 -9.20 -4.35
N ILE A 77 -11.15 -9.51 -3.62
CA ILE A 77 -12.28 -10.31 -4.12
C ILE A 77 -12.95 -9.60 -5.31
N LEU A 78 -13.22 -8.30 -5.17
CA LEU A 78 -13.85 -7.49 -6.22
C LEU A 78 -13.03 -7.50 -7.51
N ILE A 79 -11.70 -7.32 -7.41
CA ILE A 79 -10.79 -7.39 -8.56
C ILE A 79 -10.86 -8.76 -9.22
N GLY A 80 -10.81 -9.84 -8.43
CA GLY A 80 -10.93 -11.20 -8.93
C GLY A 80 -12.23 -11.41 -9.72
N VAL A 81 -13.35 -10.94 -9.20
CA VAL A 81 -14.66 -11.00 -9.89
C VAL A 81 -14.63 -10.17 -11.17
N TRP A 82 -14.09 -8.97 -11.17
CA TRP A 82 -14.02 -8.09 -12.34
C TRP A 82 -13.13 -8.66 -13.46
N ILE A 83 -12.03 -9.33 -13.11
CA ILE A 83 -11.18 -10.01 -14.09
C ILE A 83 -11.96 -11.16 -14.73
N ASN A 84 -12.59 -12.02 -13.92
CA ASN A 84 -13.36 -13.18 -14.41
C ASN A 84 -14.61 -12.77 -15.20
N ALA A 85 -15.28 -11.71 -14.81
CA ALA A 85 -16.45 -11.17 -15.52
C ALA A 85 -16.10 -10.42 -16.83
N GLY A 86 -14.79 -10.29 -17.16
CA GLY A 86 -14.35 -9.58 -18.36
C GLY A 86 -14.38 -8.06 -18.26
N VAL A 87 -14.68 -7.49 -17.11
CA VAL A 87 -14.72 -6.02 -16.92
C VAL A 87 -13.34 -5.42 -17.15
N VAL A 88 -12.31 -5.94 -16.45
CA VAL A 88 -10.93 -5.43 -16.59
C VAL A 88 -10.41 -5.61 -18.02
N PRO A 89 -10.53 -6.78 -18.68
CA PRO A 89 -10.16 -6.93 -20.10
C PRO A 89 -10.89 -5.95 -21.02
N THR A 90 -12.17 -5.70 -20.79
CA THR A 90 -12.96 -4.72 -21.57
C THR A 90 -12.44 -3.31 -21.39
N MET A 91 -12.14 -2.89 -20.14
CA MET A 91 -11.52 -1.58 -19.86
C MET A 91 -10.16 -1.44 -20.56
N ILE A 92 -9.33 -2.48 -20.54
CA ILE A 92 -8.04 -2.49 -21.25
C ILE A 92 -8.26 -2.33 -22.75
N PHE A 93 -9.17 -3.10 -23.35
CA PHE A 93 -9.45 -3.04 -24.78
C PHE A 93 -9.89 -1.64 -25.26
N TYR A 94 -10.83 -1.03 -24.57
CA TYR A 94 -11.27 0.32 -24.91
C TYR A 94 -10.23 1.39 -24.54
N GLY A 95 -9.52 1.21 -23.43
CA GLY A 95 -8.45 2.08 -23.03
C GLY A 95 -7.32 2.17 -24.06
N LEU A 96 -6.93 1.04 -24.67
CA LEU A 96 -5.94 1.00 -25.74
C LEU A 96 -6.38 1.72 -27.02
N LYS A 97 -7.69 1.85 -27.25
CA LYS A 97 -8.23 2.61 -28.40
C LYS A 97 -8.25 4.12 -28.16
N VAL A 98 -8.42 4.55 -26.92
CA VAL A 98 -8.61 5.96 -26.54
C VAL A 98 -7.30 6.60 -26.08
N LEU A 99 -6.51 5.88 -25.28
CA LEU A 99 -5.29 6.40 -24.69
C LEU A 99 -4.10 6.25 -25.63
N LYS A 100 -3.40 7.36 -25.90
CA LYS A 100 -2.16 7.34 -26.69
C LYS A 100 -0.95 7.38 -25.74
N PRO A 101 0.20 6.76 -26.12
CA PRO A 101 1.41 6.74 -25.29
C PRO A 101 1.84 8.14 -24.80
N ALA A 102 1.72 9.15 -25.67
CA ALA A 102 2.17 10.52 -25.38
C ALA A 102 1.44 11.18 -24.19
N ILE A 103 0.19 10.82 -23.93
CA ILE A 103 -0.65 11.41 -22.88
C ILE A 103 -0.97 10.43 -21.76
N PHE A 104 -0.52 9.19 -21.87
CA PHE A 104 -0.94 8.08 -21.02
C PHE A 104 -0.69 8.35 -19.53
N PHE A 105 0.50 8.80 -19.14
CA PHE A 105 0.81 9.04 -17.72
C PHE A 105 -0.03 10.17 -17.12
N ILE A 106 -0.20 11.27 -17.87
CA ILE A 106 -1.03 12.40 -17.43
C ILE A 106 -2.49 11.93 -17.27
N ALA A 107 -3.01 11.23 -18.27
CA ALA A 107 -4.36 10.66 -18.22
C ALA A 107 -4.53 9.70 -17.03
N SER A 108 -3.55 8.85 -16.76
CA SER A 108 -3.56 7.92 -15.64
C SER A 108 -3.61 8.63 -14.29
N VAL A 109 -2.80 9.69 -14.11
CA VAL A 109 -2.84 10.52 -12.90
C VAL A 109 -4.23 11.15 -12.74
N LEU A 110 -4.77 11.76 -13.80
CA LEU A 110 -6.07 12.44 -13.74
C LEU A 110 -7.22 11.47 -13.46
N ILE A 111 -7.26 10.34 -14.15
CA ILE A 111 -8.30 9.32 -13.95
C ILE A 111 -8.26 8.81 -12.50
N CYS A 112 -7.08 8.45 -12.00
CA CYS A 112 -6.94 7.99 -10.62
C CYS A 112 -7.27 9.10 -9.62
N SER A 113 -6.90 10.35 -9.87
CA SER A 113 -7.21 11.49 -9.00
C SER A 113 -8.72 11.73 -8.91
N ILE A 114 -9.41 11.75 -10.04
CA ILE A 114 -10.87 11.97 -10.08
C ILE A 114 -11.59 10.81 -9.41
N THR A 115 -11.19 9.56 -9.71
CA THR A 115 -11.81 8.38 -9.12
C THR A 115 -11.60 8.36 -7.61
N SER A 116 -10.38 8.60 -7.15
CA SER A 116 -10.05 8.60 -5.73
C SER A 116 -10.71 9.75 -4.97
N LEU A 117 -10.81 10.92 -5.60
CA LEU A 117 -11.55 12.07 -5.06
C LEU A 117 -13.03 11.72 -4.84
N ALA A 118 -13.64 11.02 -5.79
CA ALA A 118 -15.04 10.64 -5.75
C ALA A 118 -15.32 9.49 -4.76
N THR A 119 -14.38 8.57 -4.59
CA THR A 119 -14.55 7.38 -3.72
C THR A 119 -14.01 7.57 -2.31
N GLY A 120 -13.10 8.53 -2.10
CA GLY A 120 -12.45 8.78 -0.82
C GLY A 120 -11.44 7.71 -0.42
N THR A 121 -10.96 6.88 -1.37
CA THR A 121 -10.01 5.81 -1.05
C THR A 121 -8.94 5.63 -2.11
N SER A 122 -7.68 5.77 -1.71
CA SER A 122 -6.53 5.48 -2.58
C SER A 122 -6.40 3.99 -2.87
N TRP A 123 -6.59 3.14 -1.88
CA TRP A 123 -6.47 1.69 -2.03
C TRP A 123 -7.52 1.11 -2.99
N GLY A 124 -8.78 1.55 -2.86
CA GLY A 124 -9.85 1.14 -3.76
C GLY A 124 -9.57 1.56 -5.21
N THR A 125 -9.08 2.78 -5.42
CA THR A 125 -8.72 3.29 -6.74
C THR A 125 -7.53 2.53 -7.34
N MET A 126 -6.49 2.26 -6.56
CA MET A 126 -5.34 1.45 -7.03
C MET A 126 -5.76 0.04 -7.41
N GLY A 127 -6.59 -0.59 -6.59
CA GLY A 127 -7.06 -1.96 -6.83
C GLY A 127 -8.02 -2.09 -8.01
N THR A 128 -8.71 -1.05 -8.41
CA THR A 128 -9.69 -1.07 -9.51
C THR A 128 -9.13 -0.42 -10.78
N MET A 129 -9.12 0.91 -10.82
CA MET A 129 -8.60 1.68 -11.97
C MET A 129 -7.12 1.43 -12.21
N GLY A 130 -6.34 1.28 -11.14
CA GLY A 130 -4.91 1.02 -11.26
C GLY A 130 -4.60 -0.29 -11.98
N VAL A 131 -5.32 -1.37 -11.69
CA VAL A 131 -5.14 -2.66 -12.38
C VAL A 131 -5.44 -2.52 -13.89
N ALA A 132 -6.53 -1.84 -14.25
CA ALA A 132 -6.86 -1.60 -15.66
C ALA A 132 -5.80 -0.74 -16.37
N LEU A 133 -5.35 0.35 -15.73
CA LEU A 133 -4.31 1.23 -16.27
C LEU A 133 -2.95 0.54 -16.38
N MET A 134 -2.59 -0.34 -15.45
CA MET A 134 -1.39 -1.18 -15.57
C MET A 134 -1.47 -2.08 -16.81
N GLY A 135 -2.63 -2.70 -17.07
CA GLY A 135 -2.85 -3.50 -18.26
C GLY A 135 -2.79 -2.68 -19.56
N ILE A 136 -3.38 -1.47 -19.58
CA ILE A 136 -3.31 -0.55 -20.73
C ILE A 136 -1.85 -0.12 -20.95
N GLY A 137 -1.15 0.29 -19.90
CA GLY A 137 0.26 0.68 -19.96
C GLY A 137 1.14 -0.42 -20.53
N PHE A 138 0.94 -1.66 -20.10
CA PHE A 138 1.63 -2.81 -20.64
C PHE A 138 1.35 -3.00 -22.16
N GLY A 139 0.08 -2.89 -22.56
CA GLY A 139 -0.32 -2.98 -23.98
C GLY A 139 0.21 -1.84 -24.84
N LEU A 140 0.45 -0.66 -24.28
CA LEU A 140 1.08 0.49 -24.96
C LEU A 140 2.62 0.46 -24.93
N GLY A 141 3.24 -0.56 -24.32
CA GLY A 141 4.70 -0.67 -24.16
C GLY A 141 5.29 0.34 -23.17
N MET A 142 4.49 0.83 -22.23
CA MET A 142 4.93 1.80 -21.21
C MET A 142 5.70 1.10 -20.10
N SER A 143 6.63 1.81 -19.45
CA SER A 143 7.37 1.30 -18.29
C SER A 143 6.42 0.96 -17.13
N PRO A 144 6.45 -0.28 -16.61
CA PRO A 144 5.58 -0.66 -15.48
C PRO A 144 5.79 0.20 -14.23
N GLY A 145 7.05 0.55 -13.91
CA GLY A 145 7.36 1.40 -12.77
C GLY A 145 6.81 2.81 -12.90
N MET A 146 6.92 3.43 -14.09
CA MET A 146 6.35 4.76 -14.34
C MET A 146 4.81 4.72 -14.34
N THR A 147 4.21 3.65 -14.87
CA THR A 147 2.76 3.46 -14.84
C THR A 147 2.27 3.33 -13.40
N ALA A 148 2.91 2.49 -12.61
CA ALA A 148 2.59 2.35 -11.18
C ALA A 148 2.76 3.68 -10.43
N GLY A 149 3.85 4.43 -10.70
CA GLY A 149 4.06 5.75 -10.12
C GLY A 149 2.97 6.75 -10.46
N ALA A 150 2.50 6.78 -11.71
CA ALA A 150 1.39 7.64 -12.15
C ALA A 150 0.07 7.27 -11.45
N VAL A 151 -0.25 5.97 -11.38
CA VAL A 151 -1.45 5.45 -10.69
C VAL A 151 -1.42 5.81 -9.21
N LEU A 152 -0.30 5.53 -8.53
CA LEU A 152 -0.13 5.82 -7.11
C LEU A 152 -0.26 7.32 -6.83
N SER A 153 0.44 8.16 -7.60
CA SER A 153 0.40 9.61 -7.44
C SER A 153 -1.02 10.16 -7.58
N GLY A 154 -1.75 9.70 -8.59
CA GLY A 154 -3.13 10.11 -8.81
C GLY A 154 -4.07 9.63 -7.69
N ALA A 155 -3.95 8.37 -7.29
CA ALA A 155 -4.79 7.78 -6.25
C ALA A 155 -4.58 8.48 -4.89
N TYR A 156 -3.34 8.72 -4.48
CA TYR A 156 -3.06 9.44 -3.23
C TYR A 156 -3.45 10.91 -3.28
N PHE A 157 -3.21 11.58 -4.42
CA PHE A 157 -3.62 12.97 -4.58
C PHE A 157 -5.15 13.12 -4.43
N GLY A 158 -5.92 12.28 -5.14
CA GLY A 158 -7.37 12.32 -5.07
C GLY A 158 -7.91 12.00 -3.68
N ASP A 159 -7.35 11.00 -3.01
CA ASP A 159 -7.70 10.62 -1.65
C ASP A 159 -7.49 11.78 -0.66
N LYS A 160 -6.32 12.43 -0.70
CA LYS A 160 -6.01 13.56 0.19
C LYS A 160 -6.84 14.82 -0.09
N MET A 161 -7.38 14.96 -1.28
CA MET A 161 -8.28 16.06 -1.65
C MET A 161 -9.76 15.71 -1.47
N SER A 162 -10.08 14.46 -1.18
CA SER A 162 -11.46 13.99 -1.03
C SER A 162 -12.06 14.43 0.30
N PRO A 163 -13.28 15.00 0.30
CA PRO A 163 -14.02 15.23 1.53
C PRO A 163 -14.56 13.93 2.17
N LEU A 164 -14.44 12.79 1.47
CA LEU A 164 -14.87 11.46 1.92
C LEU A 164 -13.71 10.62 2.48
N SER A 165 -12.47 11.12 2.39
CA SER A 165 -11.29 10.44 2.95
C SER A 165 -11.28 10.54 4.48
N ASP A 166 -10.90 9.44 5.15
CA ASP A 166 -10.72 9.35 6.61
C ASP A 166 -9.54 10.19 7.11
#